data_21334fe29d08c65838fa9bb2922141a9
#
_entry.id   21334fe29d08c65838fa9bb2922141a9
#
_cell.length_a   1.000
_cell.length_b   1.000
_cell.length_c   1.000
_cell.angle_alpha   90.00
_cell.angle_beta   90.00
_cell.angle_gamma   90.00
#
_symmetry.space_group_name_H-M   'P 1'
#
loop_
_entity.id
_entity.type
_entity.pdbx_description
1 polymer ?
#
loop_
_entity_poly.entity_id
_entity_poly.type
_entity_poly.pdbx_seq_one_letter_code
_entity_poly.pdbx_strand_id
1 'polypeptide(L)'
;MDGRYDVIGTGSLLGVKGYGKEPKSVPVGSETVIDMYPLDFEEFLWANGIETPVIELLKTCLQNEKTVPEALHKRMKQLLLQYTVVGGMPDVVQTFVSTKQMDEVLQIQRDIVRSYEDDMIKYAEKKDKSRIKECFQSIPKQLSKENKKFQYSIVKKGSTASKYAGSLQWIEDAGTVSYTHLRAHET
;
A
#
# COMPACT_ATOMS: atom_id res chain seq x y z
N MET A 1 -4.46 21.12 26.39
CA MET A 1 -5.75 20.46 26.10
C MET A 1 -6.42 20.14 27.42
N ASP A 2 -7.71 20.31 27.52
CA ASP A 2 -8.48 20.31 28.77
C ASP A 2 -8.75 18.90 29.37
N GLY A 3 -8.11 17.87 28.86
CA GLY A 3 -8.17 16.48 29.36
C GLY A 3 -9.55 15.80 29.35
N ARG A 4 -10.55 16.43 28.71
CA ARG A 4 -11.94 15.95 28.72
C ARG A 4 -12.33 15.15 27.48
N TYR A 5 -11.46 15.12 26.46
CA TYR A 5 -11.77 14.46 25.18
C TYR A 5 -10.52 13.77 24.62
N ASP A 6 -10.71 12.56 24.13
CA ASP A 6 -9.76 11.92 23.22
C ASP A 6 -10.05 12.41 21.81
N VAL A 7 -9.00 12.87 21.11
CA VAL A 7 -9.13 13.39 19.74
C VAL A 7 -8.43 12.42 18.80
N ILE A 8 -9.19 11.88 17.83
CA ILE A 8 -8.66 11.00 16.79
C ILE A 8 -8.61 11.80 15.49
N GLY A 9 -7.41 11.97 14.94
CA GLY A 9 -7.18 12.57 13.63
C GLY A 9 -6.80 11.51 12.61
N THR A 10 -7.31 11.59 11.40
CA THR A 10 -6.94 10.69 10.29
C THR A 10 -6.46 11.49 9.10
N GLY A 11 -5.52 10.93 8.33
CA GLY A 11 -5.04 11.57 7.10
C GLY A 11 -4.05 10.67 6.36
N SER A 12 -4.17 10.63 5.04
CA SER A 12 -3.35 9.79 4.16
C SER A 12 -1.91 10.30 3.97
N LEU A 13 -1.62 11.55 4.38
CA LEU A 13 -0.34 12.22 4.11
C LEU A 13 0.29 12.83 5.37
N LEU A 14 -0.06 12.30 6.54
CA LEU A 14 0.47 12.78 7.83
C LEU A 14 2.00 12.64 7.94
N GLY A 15 2.59 11.65 7.23
CA GLY A 15 4.04 11.41 7.21
C GLY A 15 4.83 12.30 6.25
N VAL A 16 4.18 13.02 5.33
CA VAL A 16 4.89 13.85 4.35
C VAL A 16 5.40 15.13 5.01
N LYS A 17 6.71 15.22 5.20
CA LYS A 17 7.37 16.41 5.72
C LYS A 17 7.12 17.60 4.79
N GLY A 18 6.60 18.71 5.33
CA GLY A 18 6.37 19.94 4.58
C GLY A 18 4.90 20.32 4.38
N TYR A 19 4.00 19.62 5.05
CA TYR A 19 2.58 19.97 5.08
C TYR A 19 2.35 21.21 5.96
N GLY A 20 2.11 22.32 5.30
CA GLY A 20 1.88 23.61 5.93
C GLY A 20 3.14 24.48 5.97
N LYS A 21 2.97 25.78 5.73
CA LYS A 21 4.03 26.80 5.66
C LYS A 21 4.76 27.04 6.99
N GLU A 22 4.37 26.39 8.06
CA GLU A 22 5.02 26.45 9.37
C GLU A 22 5.11 25.04 9.96
N PRO A 23 6.28 24.61 10.43
CA PRO A 23 6.39 23.40 11.24
C PRO A 23 5.72 23.69 12.60
N LYS A 24 4.44 23.41 12.73
CA LYS A 24 3.80 23.37 14.03
C LYS A 24 4.43 22.19 14.76
N SER A 25 5.25 22.47 15.76
CA SER A 25 5.76 21.45 16.64
C SER A 25 4.58 20.82 17.36
N VAL A 26 4.30 19.55 17.06
CA VAL A 26 3.37 18.77 17.88
C VAL A 26 4.03 18.57 19.25
N PRO A 27 3.35 18.80 20.36
CA PRO A 27 3.93 18.59 21.68
C PRO A 27 4.34 17.12 21.82
N VAL A 28 5.62 16.89 22.05
CA VAL A 28 6.18 15.55 22.23
C VAL A 28 5.47 14.84 23.40
N GLY A 29 4.97 13.61 23.15
CA GLY A 29 4.32 12.79 24.17
C GLY A 29 2.81 13.00 24.32
N SER A 30 2.17 13.82 23.46
CA SER A 30 0.71 14.06 23.50
C SER A 30 -0.06 13.33 22.43
N GLU A 31 0.60 12.51 21.61
CA GLU A 31 -0.03 11.76 20.53
C GLU A 31 0.49 10.33 20.44
N THR A 32 -0.37 9.43 19.97
CA THR A 32 -0.01 8.09 19.54
C THR A 32 -0.31 7.99 18.05
N VAL A 33 0.71 7.74 17.25
CA VAL A 33 0.57 7.54 15.80
C VAL A 33 0.33 6.06 15.53
N ILE A 34 -0.72 5.76 14.76
CA ILE A 34 -1.06 4.41 14.33
C ILE A 34 -1.08 4.41 12.81
N ASP A 35 -0.25 3.57 12.20
CA ASP A 35 -0.27 3.36 10.76
C ASP A 35 -1.36 2.34 10.40
N MET A 36 -2.25 2.73 9.48
CA MET A 36 -3.25 1.82 8.94
C MET A 36 -2.82 1.34 7.56
N TYR A 37 -2.68 0.03 7.44
CA TYR A 37 -2.35 -0.63 6.19
C TYR A 37 -3.60 -1.17 5.49
N PRO A 38 -3.54 -1.47 4.17
CA PRO A 38 -4.57 -2.25 3.50
C PRO A 38 -4.74 -3.61 4.18
N LEU A 39 -5.93 -4.21 4.04
CA LEU A 39 -6.23 -5.53 4.57
C LEU A 39 -5.20 -6.56 4.08
N ASP A 40 -4.68 -7.35 4.99
CA ASP A 40 -3.82 -8.48 4.66
C ASP A 40 -4.62 -9.68 4.14
N PHE A 41 -3.93 -10.78 3.84
CA PHE A 41 -4.62 -11.96 3.30
C PHE A 41 -5.52 -12.64 4.34
N GLU A 42 -5.15 -12.63 5.62
CA GLU A 42 -5.98 -13.18 6.70
C GLU A 42 -7.27 -12.38 6.86
N GLU A 43 -7.17 -11.05 6.86
CA GLU A 43 -8.34 -10.16 6.90
C GLU A 43 -9.23 -10.29 5.65
N PHE A 44 -8.62 -10.48 4.47
CA PHE A 44 -9.36 -10.81 3.25
C PHE A 44 -10.08 -12.16 3.34
N LEU A 45 -9.48 -13.16 3.98
CA LEU A 45 -10.13 -14.44 4.24
C LEU A 45 -11.36 -14.27 5.15
N TRP A 46 -11.24 -13.48 6.23
CA TRP A 46 -12.38 -13.17 7.10
C TRP A 46 -13.51 -12.47 6.34
N ALA A 47 -13.17 -11.47 5.53
CA ALA A 47 -14.15 -10.77 4.69
C ALA A 47 -14.88 -11.72 3.71
N ASN A 48 -14.22 -12.80 3.27
CA ASN A 48 -14.81 -13.84 2.42
C ASN A 48 -15.46 -14.99 3.20
N GLY A 49 -15.70 -14.84 4.50
CA GLY A 49 -16.42 -15.79 5.34
C GLY A 49 -15.59 -17.01 5.78
N ILE A 50 -14.26 -16.91 5.72
CA ILE A 50 -13.39 -17.94 6.30
C ILE A 50 -13.24 -17.64 7.79
N GLU A 51 -13.72 -18.55 8.61
CA GLU A 51 -13.72 -18.38 10.05
C GLU A 51 -12.34 -18.65 10.67
N THR A 52 -12.07 -18.03 11.81
CA THR A 52 -10.81 -18.17 12.57
C THR A 52 -10.37 -19.63 12.79
N PRO A 53 -11.24 -20.60 13.12
CA PRO A 53 -10.82 -21.99 13.29
C PRO A 53 -10.17 -22.62 12.06
N VAL A 54 -10.57 -22.20 10.86
CA VAL A 54 -9.93 -22.68 9.60
C VAL A 54 -8.53 -22.13 9.47
N ILE A 55 -8.33 -20.86 9.83
CA ILE A 55 -7.02 -20.18 9.79
C ILE A 55 -6.08 -20.84 10.82
N GLU A 56 -6.58 -21.12 12.03
CA GLU A 56 -5.80 -21.81 13.07
C GLU A 56 -5.43 -23.25 12.67
N LEU A 57 -6.31 -23.94 11.95
CA LEU A 57 -5.99 -25.24 11.37
C LEU A 57 -4.82 -25.14 10.36
N LEU A 58 -4.81 -24.12 9.50
CA LEU A 58 -3.72 -23.89 8.56
C LEU A 58 -2.39 -23.59 9.26
N LYS A 59 -2.42 -22.74 10.29
CA LYS A 59 -1.26 -22.43 11.14
C LYS A 59 -0.74 -23.70 11.83
N THR A 60 -1.64 -24.50 12.37
CA THR A 60 -1.31 -25.79 13.02
C THR A 60 -0.70 -26.79 12.04
N CYS A 61 -1.23 -26.90 10.82
CA CYS A 61 -0.64 -27.74 9.78
C CYS A 61 0.78 -27.31 9.44
N LEU A 62 1.03 -26.00 9.31
CA LEU A 62 2.36 -25.44 9.03
C LEU A 62 3.33 -25.73 10.18
N GLN A 63 2.93 -25.47 11.43
CA GLN A 63 3.78 -25.68 12.62
C GLN A 63 4.18 -27.14 12.84
N ASN A 64 3.28 -28.06 12.49
CA ASN A 64 3.51 -29.51 12.67
C ASN A 64 3.97 -30.22 11.38
N GLU A 65 4.31 -29.45 10.33
CA GLU A 65 4.74 -30.00 9.02
C GLU A 65 3.73 -31.01 8.44
N LYS A 66 2.44 -30.78 8.70
CA LYS A 66 1.34 -31.64 8.20
C LYS A 66 0.76 -31.07 6.92
N THR A 67 0.34 -31.96 6.05
CA THR A 67 -0.37 -31.58 4.83
C THR A 67 -1.74 -31.00 5.15
N VAL A 68 -2.07 -29.88 4.48
CA VAL A 68 -3.41 -29.31 4.53
C VAL A 68 -4.35 -30.19 3.70
N PRO A 69 -5.59 -30.46 4.17
CA PRO A 69 -6.59 -31.20 3.38
C PRO A 69 -6.73 -30.61 1.97
N GLU A 70 -6.77 -31.46 0.96
CA GLU A 70 -6.70 -31.04 -0.45
C GLU A 70 -7.80 -30.04 -0.84
N ALA A 71 -9.03 -30.26 -0.41
CA ALA A 71 -10.14 -29.35 -0.67
C ALA A 71 -9.91 -27.95 -0.07
N LEU A 72 -9.39 -27.90 1.15
CA LEU A 72 -9.06 -26.66 1.84
C LEU A 72 -7.89 -25.94 1.13
N HIS A 73 -6.85 -26.68 0.78
CA HIS A 73 -5.71 -26.14 0.04
C HIS A 73 -6.14 -25.53 -1.30
N LYS A 74 -6.96 -26.23 -2.07
CA LYS A 74 -7.53 -25.72 -3.32
C LYS A 74 -8.32 -24.43 -3.11
N ARG A 75 -9.16 -24.40 -2.06
CA ARG A 75 -9.94 -23.19 -1.73
C ARG A 75 -9.03 -22.01 -1.34
N MET A 76 -8.01 -22.23 -0.52
CA MET A 76 -7.06 -21.18 -0.13
C MET A 76 -6.28 -20.64 -1.32
N LYS A 77 -5.83 -21.51 -2.24
CA LYS A 77 -5.18 -21.07 -3.49
C LYS A 77 -6.10 -20.19 -4.35
N GLN A 78 -7.37 -20.54 -4.46
CA GLN A 78 -8.33 -19.71 -5.21
C GLN A 78 -8.49 -18.33 -4.56
N LEU A 79 -8.64 -18.28 -3.23
CA LEU A 79 -8.76 -17.01 -2.50
C LEU A 79 -7.48 -16.18 -2.59
N LEU A 80 -6.31 -16.81 -2.54
CA LEU A 80 -5.03 -16.12 -2.72
C LEU A 80 -4.92 -15.51 -4.13
N LEU A 81 -5.30 -16.23 -5.17
CA LEU A 81 -5.33 -15.69 -6.53
C LEU A 81 -6.32 -14.51 -6.65
N GLN A 82 -7.48 -14.60 -6.01
CA GLN A 82 -8.42 -13.48 -5.96
C GLN A 82 -7.82 -12.29 -5.22
N TYR A 83 -7.18 -12.50 -4.06
CA TYR A 83 -6.52 -11.45 -3.30
C TYR A 83 -5.41 -10.76 -4.10
N THR A 84 -4.63 -11.49 -4.90
CA THR A 84 -3.58 -10.88 -5.74
C THR A 84 -4.13 -9.93 -6.81
N VAL A 85 -5.40 -10.08 -7.20
CA VAL A 85 -6.07 -9.20 -8.16
C VAL A 85 -6.87 -8.10 -7.47
N VAL A 86 -7.61 -8.44 -6.42
CA VAL A 86 -8.48 -7.52 -5.67
C VAL A 86 -7.64 -6.58 -4.80
N GLY A 87 -6.56 -7.09 -4.18
CA GLY A 87 -5.78 -6.36 -3.19
C GLY A 87 -6.48 -6.23 -1.85
N GLY A 88 -5.92 -5.38 -0.98
CA GLY A 88 -6.39 -5.19 0.40
C GLY A 88 -7.11 -3.86 0.67
N MET A 89 -7.40 -3.04 -0.35
CA MET A 89 -8.12 -1.78 -0.12
C MET A 89 -9.56 -2.07 0.32
N PRO A 90 -10.02 -1.54 1.47
CA PRO A 90 -11.30 -1.92 2.08
C PRO A 90 -12.50 -1.81 1.12
N ASP A 91 -12.66 -0.68 0.41
CA ASP A 91 -13.75 -0.48 -0.54
C ASP A 91 -13.73 -1.50 -1.68
N VAL A 92 -12.53 -1.85 -2.16
CA VAL A 92 -12.33 -2.85 -3.22
C VAL A 92 -12.73 -4.24 -2.72
N VAL A 93 -12.27 -4.61 -1.51
CA VAL A 93 -12.61 -5.89 -0.88
C VAL A 93 -14.11 -5.98 -0.60
N GLN A 94 -14.72 -4.94 -0.05
CA GLN A 94 -16.15 -4.90 0.20
C GLN A 94 -16.98 -5.09 -1.08
N THR A 95 -16.61 -4.39 -2.15
CA THR A 95 -17.28 -4.53 -3.45
C THR A 95 -17.11 -5.93 -3.99
N PHE A 96 -15.91 -6.50 -3.95
CA PHE A 96 -15.67 -7.87 -4.37
C PHE A 96 -16.50 -8.88 -3.57
N VAL A 97 -16.58 -8.73 -2.24
CA VAL A 97 -17.35 -9.65 -1.39
C VAL A 97 -18.84 -9.56 -1.69
N SER A 98 -19.37 -8.35 -1.88
CA SER A 98 -20.81 -8.12 -2.07
C SER A 98 -21.31 -8.45 -3.47
N THR A 99 -20.55 -8.09 -4.52
CA THR A 99 -21.02 -8.22 -5.91
C THR A 99 -20.41 -9.38 -6.67
N LYS A 100 -19.19 -9.80 -6.32
CA LYS A 100 -18.36 -10.76 -7.07
C LYS A 100 -18.09 -10.33 -8.52
N GLN A 101 -18.32 -9.05 -8.87
CA GLN A 101 -18.14 -8.49 -10.19
C GLN A 101 -16.78 -7.82 -10.32
N MET A 102 -15.92 -8.39 -11.14
CA MET A 102 -14.55 -7.90 -11.31
C MET A 102 -14.49 -6.53 -12.01
N ASP A 103 -15.45 -6.20 -12.85
CA ASP A 103 -15.49 -4.90 -13.53
C ASP A 103 -15.70 -3.76 -12.54
N GLU A 104 -16.55 -3.94 -11.53
CA GLU A 104 -16.76 -2.96 -10.46
C GLU A 104 -15.50 -2.82 -9.59
N VAL A 105 -14.86 -3.93 -9.24
CA VAL A 105 -13.58 -3.97 -8.53
C VAL A 105 -12.52 -3.15 -9.26
N LEU A 106 -12.34 -3.39 -10.56
CA LEU A 106 -11.37 -2.69 -11.39
C LEU A 106 -11.68 -1.20 -11.51
N GLN A 107 -12.96 -0.83 -11.53
CA GLN A 107 -13.35 0.58 -11.56
C GLN A 107 -12.94 1.31 -10.28
N ILE A 108 -13.23 0.75 -9.11
CA ILE A 108 -12.83 1.33 -7.82
C ILE A 108 -11.29 1.42 -7.71
N GLN A 109 -10.56 0.38 -8.12
CA GLN A 109 -9.10 0.43 -8.13
C GLN A 109 -8.57 1.59 -8.99
N ARG A 110 -9.15 1.82 -10.17
CA ARG A 110 -8.78 2.95 -11.04
C ARG A 110 -9.07 4.30 -10.39
N ASP A 111 -10.19 4.41 -9.70
CA ASP A 111 -10.57 5.65 -9.03
C ASP A 111 -9.67 5.95 -7.82
N ILE A 112 -9.24 4.91 -7.08
CA ILE A 112 -8.23 5.03 -6.03
C ILE A 112 -6.89 5.51 -6.61
N VAL A 113 -6.42 4.91 -7.71
CA VAL A 113 -5.18 5.34 -8.37
C VAL A 113 -5.25 6.80 -8.81
N ARG A 114 -6.38 7.23 -9.40
CA ARG A 114 -6.59 8.63 -9.76
C ARG A 114 -6.56 9.56 -8.55
N SER A 115 -7.21 9.18 -7.46
CA SER A 115 -7.20 9.95 -6.23
C SER A 115 -5.77 10.14 -5.69
N TYR A 116 -4.94 9.11 -5.72
CA TYR A 116 -3.52 9.24 -5.36
C TYR A 116 -2.76 10.17 -6.30
N GLU A 117 -2.99 10.09 -7.61
CA GLU A 117 -2.37 11.02 -8.58
C GLU A 117 -2.79 12.48 -8.33
N ASP A 118 -4.05 12.72 -8.02
CA ASP A 118 -4.57 14.05 -7.70
C ASP A 118 -3.98 14.60 -6.40
N ASP A 119 -3.85 13.78 -5.38
CA ASP A 119 -3.18 14.14 -4.14
C ASP A 119 -1.70 14.46 -4.34
N MET A 120 -0.97 13.70 -5.16
CA MET A 120 0.41 14.01 -5.53
C MET A 120 0.52 15.39 -6.19
N ILE A 121 -0.43 15.72 -7.09
CA ILE A 121 -0.48 17.02 -7.75
C ILE A 121 -0.81 18.14 -6.77
N LYS A 122 -1.70 17.89 -5.81
CA LYS A 122 -2.14 18.88 -4.82
C LYS A 122 -1.03 19.22 -3.84
N TYR A 123 -0.32 18.22 -3.36
CA TYR A 123 0.54 18.34 -2.19
C TYR A 123 2.04 18.42 -2.49
N ALA A 124 2.50 17.95 -3.62
CA ALA A 124 3.89 18.10 -4.01
C ALA A 124 4.25 19.54 -4.38
N GLU A 125 5.52 19.91 -4.20
CA GLU A 125 6.02 21.19 -4.68
C GLU A 125 5.90 21.31 -6.20
N LYS A 126 5.60 22.51 -6.70
CA LYS A 126 5.33 22.76 -8.13
C LYS A 126 6.42 22.21 -9.06
N LYS A 127 7.68 22.27 -8.64
CA LYS A 127 8.85 21.79 -9.43
C LYS A 127 8.94 20.26 -9.51
N ASP A 128 8.34 19.52 -8.54
CA ASP A 128 8.50 18.08 -8.39
C ASP A 128 7.26 17.28 -8.81
N LYS A 129 6.10 17.94 -8.96
CA LYS A 129 4.82 17.30 -9.32
C LYS A 129 4.91 16.34 -10.50
N SER A 130 5.52 16.79 -11.61
CA SER A 130 5.66 15.97 -12.81
C SER A 130 6.53 14.74 -12.57
N ARG A 131 7.64 14.90 -11.83
CA ARG A 131 8.57 13.80 -11.55
C ARG A 131 7.97 12.77 -10.60
N ILE A 132 7.23 13.22 -9.58
CA ILE A 132 6.53 12.34 -8.64
C ILE A 132 5.50 11.51 -9.40
N LYS A 133 4.67 12.15 -10.24
CA LYS A 133 3.70 11.46 -11.08
C LYS A 133 4.36 10.47 -12.05
N GLU A 134 5.43 10.87 -12.73
CA GLU A 134 6.19 9.99 -13.63
C GLU A 134 6.76 8.76 -12.89
N CYS A 135 7.32 8.96 -11.68
CA CYS A 135 7.76 7.86 -10.82
C CYS A 135 6.62 6.92 -10.47
N PHE A 136 5.51 7.43 -9.96
CA PHE A 136 4.36 6.64 -9.54
C PHE A 136 3.81 5.82 -10.71
N GLN A 137 3.59 6.42 -11.86
CA GLN A 137 3.09 5.74 -13.07
C GLN A 137 4.05 4.68 -13.62
N SER A 138 5.34 4.76 -13.27
CA SER A 138 6.32 3.75 -13.69
C SER A 138 6.28 2.46 -12.85
N ILE A 139 5.72 2.52 -11.62
CA ILE A 139 5.77 1.42 -10.65
C ILE A 139 5.20 0.12 -11.20
N PRO A 140 4.00 0.06 -11.81
CA PRO A 140 3.46 -1.20 -12.33
C PRO A 140 4.39 -1.85 -13.36
N LYS A 141 4.99 -1.03 -14.23
CA LYS A 141 5.95 -1.51 -15.24
C LYS A 141 7.24 -2.04 -14.62
N GLN A 142 7.66 -1.47 -13.49
CA GLN A 142 8.85 -1.92 -12.76
C GLN A 142 8.58 -3.24 -12.03
N LEU A 143 7.40 -3.37 -11.40
CA LEU A 143 7.00 -4.58 -10.69
C LEU A 143 6.73 -5.77 -11.62
N SER A 144 6.39 -5.54 -12.89
CA SER A 144 6.16 -6.61 -13.88
C SER A 144 7.45 -7.30 -14.36
N LYS A 145 8.63 -6.80 -13.98
CA LYS A 145 9.92 -7.40 -14.35
C LYS A 145 10.36 -8.47 -13.35
N GLU A 146 11.18 -9.42 -13.81
CA GLU A 146 11.82 -10.39 -12.93
C GLU A 146 12.67 -9.71 -11.84
N ASN A 147 13.53 -8.77 -12.28
CA ASN A 147 14.28 -7.94 -11.35
C ASN A 147 13.43 -6.75 -10.92
N LYS A 148 12.88 -6.82 -9.71
CA LYS A 148 12.04 -5.80 -9.11
C LYS A 148 12.80 -4.60 -8.53
N LYS A 149 14.11 -4.45 -8.82
CA LYS A 149 14.87 -3.25 -8.44
C LYS A 149 14.35 -2.05 -9.23
N PHE A 150 14.10 -0.96 -8.53
CA PHE A 150 13.69 0.29 -9.15
C PHE A 150 14.79 0.82 -10.08
N GLN A 151 14.45 1.07 -11.34
CA GLN A 151 15.37 1.56 -12.36
C GLN A 151 14.90 2.92 -12.87
N TYR A 152 15.66 3.96 -12.60
CA TYR A 152 15.31 5.32 -13.02
C TYR A 152 15.16 5.47 -14.54
N SER A 153 15.94 4.73 -15.33
CA SER A 153 15.83 4.72 -16.80
C SER A 153 14.48 4.26 -17.34
N ILE A 154 13.68 3.54 -16.52
CA ILE A 154 12.33 3.09 -16.89
C ILE A 154 11.30 4.19 -16.68
N VAL A 155 11.53 5.09 -15.73
CA VAL A 155 10.62 6.22 -15.49
C VAL A 155 10.50 7.03 -16.78
N LYS A 156 11.63 7.44 -17.34
CA LYS A 156 11.71 8.18 -18.60
C LYS A 156 13.10 8.04 -19.21
N LYS A 157 13.19 8.08 -20.54
CA LYS A 157 14.49 8.07 -21.22
C LYS A 157 15.39 9.21 -20.71
N GLY A 158 16.59 8.87 -20.24
CA GLY A 158 17.55 9.84 -19.69
C GLY A 158 17.30 10.23 -18.22
N SER A 159 16.43 9.51 -17.51
CA SER A 159 16.25 9.70 -16.07
C SER A 159 17.42 9.14 -15.28
N THR A 160 17.82 9.87 -14.25
CA THR A 160 18.92 9.50 -13.34
C THR A 160 18.46 9.55 -11.89
N ALA A 161 19.18 8.87 -11.00
CA ALA A 161 18.93 8.91 -9.56
C ALA A 161 18.95 10.35 -9.04
N SER A 162 19.91 11.18 -9.44
CA SER A 162 20.01 12.59 -9.01
C SER A 162 18.77 13.42 -9.31
N LYS A 163 18.01 13.07 -10.35
CA LYS A 163 16.79 13.79 -10.74
C LYS A 163 15.52 13.28 -10.08
N TYR A 164 15.45 11.99 -9.75
CA TYR A 164 14.20 11.32 -9.36
C TYR A 164 14.21 10.68 -7.96
N ALA A 165 15.38 10.59 -7.28
CA ALA A 165 15.46 9.98 -5.95
C ALA A 165 14.53 10.67 -4.93
N GLY A 166 14.50 12.02 -4.93
CA GLY A 166 13.59 12.77 -4.07
C GLY A 166 12.12 12.54 -4.39
N SER A 167 11.79 12.27 -5.66
CA SER A 167 10.42 11.97 -6.06
C SER A 167 9.99 10.57 -5.62
N LEU A 168 10.89 9.59 -5.67
CA LEU A 168 10.61 8.24 -5.15
C LEU A 168 10.47 8.26 -3.63
N GLN A 169 11.38 8.98 -2.93
CA GLN A 169 11.29 9.15 -1.49
C GLN A 169 9.98 9.83 -1.06
N TRP A 170 9.51 10.83 -1.81
CA TRP A 170 8.24 11.48 -1.53
C TRP A 170 7.05 10.50 -1.59
N ILE A 171 7.03 9.58 -2.58
CA ILE A 171 5.98 8.56 -2.73
C ILE A 171 6.03 7.54 -1.58
N GLU A 172 7.24 7.21 -1.10
CA GLU A 172 7.44 6.36 0.08
C GLU A 172 6.97 7.06 1.37
N ASP A 173 7.38 8.32 1.58
CA ASP A 173 6.96 9.12 2.73
C ASP A 173 5.44 9.34 2.77
N ALA A 174 4.79 9.35 1.60
CA ALA A 174 3.33 9.40 1.47
C ALA A 174 2.64 8.05 1.78
N GLY A 175 3.40 7.00 2.11
CA GLY A 175 2.86 5.67 2.42
C GLY A 175 2.21 4.95 1.23
N THR A 176 2.37 5.49 0.00
CA THR A 176 1.73 4.93 -1.21
C THR A 176 2.43 3.67 -1.71
N VAL A 177 3.74 3.57 -1.48
CA VAL A 177 4.56 2.41 -1.81
C VAL A 177 5.53 2.13 -0.68
N SER A 178 5.87 0.86 -0.47
CA SER A 178 6.99 0.46 0.37
C SER A 178 8.20 0.18 -0.51
N TYR A 179 9.30 0.85 -0.25
CA TYR A 179 10.55 0.72 -0.97
C TYR A 179 11.65 0.20 -0.05
N THR A 180 12.04 -1.06 -0.23
CA THR A 180 13.15 -1.62 0.52
C THR A 180 14.48 -1.15 -0.06
N HIS A 181 15.13 -0.22 0.63
CA HIS A 181 16.47 0.22 0.29
C HIS A 181 17.46 -0.86 0.72
N LEU A 182 17.81 -1.74 -0.19
CA LEU A 182 19.07 -2.48 -0.04
C LEU A 182 20.17 -1.43 -0.22
N ARG A 183 20.70 -0.92 0.90
CA ARG A 183 21.97 -0.20 0.88
C ARG A 183 22.97 -1.18 0.24
N ALA A 184 23.35 -0.92 -1.00
CA ALA A 184 24.53 -1.50 -1.53
C ALA A 184 25.65 -1.06 -0.58
N HIS A 185 26.25 -1.99 0.15
CA HIS A 185 27.55 -1.76 0.76
C HIS A 185 28.47 -1.44 -0.39
N GLU A 186 28.80 -0.18 -0.53
CA GLU A 186 29.95 0.24 -1.33
C GLU A 186 31.18 -0.38 -0.65
N THR A 187 31.68 -1.46 -1.23
CA THR A 187 33.02 -1.96 -1.01
C THR A 187 33.92 -1.40 -2.08
#